data_8830785ffa20171eb6dd48e5452be899
#
_entry.id   8830785ffa20171eb6dd48e5452be899
#
_cell.length_a   1.000
_cell.length_b   1.000
_cell.length_c   1.000
_cell.angle_alpha   90.00
_cell.angle_beta   90.00
_cell.angle_gamma   90.00
#
_symmetry.space_group_name_H-M   'P 1'
#
loop_
_entity.id
_entity.type
_entity.pdbx_description
1 polymer ?
#
loop_
_entity_poly.entity_id
_entity_poly.type
_entity_poly.pdbx_seq_one_letter_code
_entity_poly.pdbx_strand_id
1 'polypeptide(L)'
;MEPKLQPPGAGLPLPQKLLLRYFIGPFQSKRTPWDVSRSRYEKLTAKIIKAAEGVPVEKRKTKILVNPIIGLEDSSRYWSVDMLLEHLMIVGKNMEGIILSLSTGVKPNVVADTAKVKPTAASSENSPQNILFEFKAFAPTLLQRLDSNMKNKDSDTTLEHPWFGECTARQWYFVLAAHQGIHWQQLKQIIQKL
;
A
#
# COMPACT_ATOMS: atom_id res chain seq x y z
N MET A 1 -13.44 21.71 -10.95
CA MET A 1 -12.02 22.02 -11.28
C MET A 1 -11.17 20.96 -10.58
N GLU A 2 -10.29 20.26 -11.31
CA GLU A 2 -9.40 19.29 -10.69
C GLU A 2 -8.33 20.00 -9.83
N PRO A 3 -7.96 19.43 -8.66
CA PRO A 3 -6.96 20.04 -7.80
C PRO A 3 -5.57 20.00 -8.46
N LYS A 4 -4.78 21.05 -8.28
CA LYS A 4 -3.40 21.10 -8.75
C LYS A 4 -2.52 20.34 -7.76
N LEU A 5 -2.15 19.12 -8.11
CA LEU A 5 -1.28 18.22 -7.33
C LEU A 5 0.07 18.03 -8.01
N GLN A 6 1.07 17.56 -7.25
CA GLN A 6 2.35 17.17 -7.82
C GLN A 6 2.19 15.94 -8.72
N PRO A 7 3.06 15.75 -9.73
CA PRO A 7 2.98 14.58 -10.60
C PRO A 7 3.27 13.27 -9.83
N PRO A 8 2.75 12.11 -10.32
CA PRO A 8 3.13 10.80 -9.79
C PRO A 8 4.65 10.61 -9.77
N GLY A 9 5.17 10.04 -8.68
CA GLY A 9 6.61 9.83 -8.53
C GLY A 9 7.39 11.04 -8.02
N ALA A 10 6.77 12.19 -7.78
CA ALA A 10 7.44 13.33 -7.15
C ALA A 10 7.97 13.01 -5.73
N GLY A 11 7.43 11.96 -5.12
CA GLY A 11 7.86 11.46 -3.83
C GLY A 11 7.27 12.24 -2.65
N LEU A 12 7.83 11.98 -1.48
CA LEU A 12 7.43 12.64 -0.23
C LEU A 12 8.25 13.92 0.01
N PRO A 13 7.72 14.88 0.79
CA PRO A 13 8.49 16.00 1.28
C PRO A 13 9.79 15.56 1.97
N LEU A 14 10.88 16.30 1.76
CA LEU A 14 12.21 15.94 2.25
C LEU A 14 12.26 15.57 3.75
N PRO A 15 11.61 16.30 4.68
CA PRO A 15 11.61 15.92 6.11
C PRO A 15 10.97 14.54 6.34
N GLN A 16 9.89 14.21 5.63
CA GLN A 16 9.25 12.90 5.74
C GLN A 16 10.14 11.79 5.17
N LYS A 17 10.79 12.02 4.03
CA LYS A 17 11.78 11.10 3.45
C LYS A 17 12.89 10.77 4.43
N LEU A 18 13.49 11.79 5.06
CA LEU A 18 14.56 11.61 6.04
C LEU A 18 14.08 10.83 7.27
N LEU A 19 12.89 11.15 7.79
CA LEU A 19 12.29 10.43 8.91
C LEU A 19 12.08 8.94 8.58
N LEU A 20 11.51 8.64 7.42
CA LEU A 20 11.27 7.26 6.99
C LEU A 20 12.57 6.50 6.75
N ARG A 21 13.55 7.10 6.08
CA ARG A 21 14.82 6.44 5.70
C ARG A 21 15.74 6.19 6.88
N TYR A 22 15.87 7.13 7.80
CA TYR A 22 16.88 7.07 8.85
C TYR A 22 16.37 6.68 10.23
N PHE A 23 15.06 6.82 10.48
CA PHE A 23 14.48 6.51 11.77
C PHE A 23 13.49 5.34 11.70
N ILE A 24 12.44 5.43 10.89
CA ILE A 24 11.40 4.40 10.86
C ILE A 24 11.91 3.13 10.18
N GLY A 25 12.56 3.26 9.01
CA GLY A 25 13.10 2.12 8.27
C GLY A 25 14.07 1.28 9.11
N PRO A 26 15.21 1.84 9.59
CA PRO A 26 16.19 1.04 10.32
C PRO A 26 15.70 0.53 11.68
N PHE A 27 14.91 1.32 12.42
CA PHE A 27 14.55 0.98 13.79
C PHE A 27 13.27 0.16 13.91
N GLN A 28 12.19 0.60 13.28
CA GLN A 28 10.90 -0.09 13.42
C GLN A 28 10.81 -1.32 12.53
N SER A 29 11.18 -1.22 11.25
CA SER A 29 11.03 -2.34 10.31
C SER A 29 11.89 -3.55 10.67
N LYS A 30 13.12 -3.32 11.21
CA LYS A 30 14.01 -4.40 11.65
C LYS A 30 13.55 -5.07 12.93
N ARG A 31 12.91 -4.33 13.84
CA ARG A 31 12.54 -4.81 15.17
C ARG A 31 11.12 -5.34 15.27
N THR A 32 10.25 -5.00 14.33
CA THR A 32 8.86 -5.46 14.37
C THR A 32 8.79 -6.95 14.01
N PRO A 33 8.25 -7.80 14.89
CA PRO A 33 8.06 -9.21 14.60
C PRO A 33 7.08 -9.44 13.42
N TRP A 34 7.21 -10.59 12.76
CA TRP A 34 6.35 -10.98 11.64
C TRP A 34 4.86 -11.03 12.01
N ASP A 35 4.55 -11.63 13.17
CA ASP A 35 3.19 -11.76 13.68
C ASP A 35 2.54 -10.41 14.01
N VAL A 36 3.31 -9.45 14.49
CA VAL A 36 2.84 -8.08 14.74
C VAL A 36 2.48 -7.39 13.42
N SER A 37 3.35 -7.49 12.40
CA SER A 37 3.07 -6.95 11.06
C SER A 37 1.85 -7.64 10.43
N ARG A 38 1.77 -8.97 10.56
CA ARG A 38 0.63 -9.78 10.11
C ARG A 38 -0.68 -9.31 10.75
N SER A 39 -0.73 -9.30 12.07
CA SER A 39 -1.93 -8.87 12.82
C SER A 39 -2.36 -7.45 12.46
N ARG A 40 -1.38 -6.55 12.24
CA ARG A 40 -1.65 -5.19 11.81
C ARG A 40 -2.28 -5.14 10.42
N TYR A 41 -1.74 -5.88 9.46
CA TYR A 41 -2.28 -5.96 8.10
C TYR A 41 -3.71 -6.50 8.11
N GLU A 42 -3.94 -7.63 8.77
CA GLU A 42 -5.25 -8.29 8.85
C GLU A 42 -6.32 -7.36 9.45
N LYS A 43 -6.00 -6.72 10.59
CA LYS A 43 -6.90 -5.77 11.25
C LYS A 43 -7.23 -4.55 10.39
N LEU A 44 -6.23 -4.02 9.68
CA LEU A 44 -6.44 -2.85 8.81
C LEU A 44 -7.22 -3.23 7.55
N THR A 45 -6.92 -4.37 6.94
CA THR A 45 -7.67 -4.89 5.78
C THR A 45 -9.15 -5.09 6.13
N ALA A 46 -9.44 -5.69 7.28
CA ALA A 46 -10.83 -5.87 7.73
C ALA A 46 -11.55 -4.52 7.94
N LYS A 47 -10.86 -3.52 8.52
CA LYS A 47 -11.41 -2.17 8.68
C LYS A 47 -11.67 -1.48 7.34
N ILE A 48 -10.75 -1.61 6.39
CA ILE A 48 -10.88 -1.03 5.03
C ILE A 48 -12.08 -1.66 4.32
N ILE A 49 -12.19 -2.99 4.33
CA ILE A 49 -13.33 -3.71 3.71
C ILE A 49 -14.64 -3.22 4.32
N LYS A 50 -14.77 -3.28 5.65
CA LYS A 50 -16.00 -2.86 6.35
C LYS A 50 -16.40 -1.43 6.05
N ALA A 51 -15.42 -0.51 6.01
CA ALA A 51 -15.68 0.89 5.71
C ALA A 51 -16.10 1.10 4.25
N ALA A 52 -15.45 0.42 3.30
CA ALA A 52 -15.81 0.50 1.88
C ALA A 52 -17.18 -0.12 1.58
N GLU A 53 -17.57 -1.19 2.27
CA GLU A 53 -18.93 -1.78 2.19
C GLU A 53 -20.01 -0.81 2.64
N GLY A 54 -19.72 0.06 3.59
CA GLY A 54 -20.64 1.10 4.06
C GLY A 54 -20.83 2.27 3.09
N VAL A 55 -20.03 2.36 2.01
CA VAL A 55 -20.17 3.42 1.00
C VAL A 55 -21.13 2.97 -0.11
N PRO A 56 -22.18 3.74 -0.41
CA PRO A 56 -23.09 3.45 -1.53
C PRO A 56 -22.31 3.27 -2.84
N VAL A 57 -22.75 2.32 -3.68
CA VAL A 57 -22.03 1.94 -4.92
C VAL A 57 -21.79 3.13 -5.84
N GLU A 58 -22.80 3.99 -5.99
CA GLU A 58 -22.76 5.20 -6.81
C GLU A 58 -21.77 6.25 -6.32
N LYS A 59 -21.40 6.22 -5.03
CA LYS A 59 -20.44 7.15 -4.42
C LYS A 59 -19.00 6.62 -4.40
N ARG A 60 -18.80 5.30 -4.54
CA ARG A 60 -17.46 4.69 -4.42
C ARG A 60 -16.46 5.18 -5.47
N LYS A 61 -16.94 5.66 -6.60
CA LYS A 61 -16.12 6.20 -7.70
C LYS A 61 -15.94 7.72 -7.65
N THR A 62 -16.58 8.40 -6.71
CA THR A 62 -16.43 9.85 -6.54
C THR A 62 -15.07 10.20 -5.97
N LYS A 63 -14.27 10.98 -6.71
CA LYS A 63 -12.95 11.44 -6.27
C LYS A 63 -13.08 12.52 -5.21
N ILE A 64 -12.36 12.37 -4.12
CA ILE A 64 -12.33 13.30 -2.97
C ILE A 64 -10.91 13.76 -2.69
N LEU A 65 -10.71 15.07 -2.58
CA LEU A 65 -9.44 15.62 -2.14
C LEU A 65 -9.30 15.51 -0.61
N VAL A 66 -8.32 14.70 -0.18
CA VAL A 66 -7.98 14.56 1.24
C VAL A 66 -6.88 15.55 1.66
N ASN A 67 -6.80 15.85 2.95
CA ASN A 67 -5.70 16.62 3.52
C ASN A 67 -4.38 15.82 3.43
N PRO A 68 -3.23 16.49 3.50
CA PRO A 68 -1.94 15.80 3.55
C PRO A 68 -1.87 14.76 4.68
N ILE A 69 -1.32 13.58 4.34
CA ILE A 69 -1.13 12.46 5.26
C ILE A 69 0.35 12.08 5.20
N ILE A 70 0.97 11.85 6.37
CA ILE A 70 2.38 11.41 6.42
C ILE A 70 2.52 10.06 5.71
N GLY A 71 3.45 9.98 4.78
CA GLY A 71 3.68 8.78 3.96
C GLY A 71 2.77 8.65 2.73
N LEU A 72 1.89 9.62 2.46
CA LEU A 72 1.08 9.67 1.25
C LEU A 72 1.65 10.73 0.28
N GLU A 73 1.94 10.34 -0.97
CA GLU A 73 2.33 11.31 -2.01
C GLU A 73 1.20 12.28 -2.32
N ASP A 74 1.56 13.52 -2.65
CA ASP A 74 0.59 14.57 -3.00
C ASP A 74 -0.31 14.14 -4.18
N SER A 75 0.26 13.49 -5.20
CA SER A 75 -0.46 12.94 -6.35
C SER A 75 -1.53 11.89 -6.02
N SER A 76 -1.48 11.32 -4.81
CA SER A 76 -2.44 10.29 -4.35
C SER A 76 -3.60 10.87 -3.53
N ARG A 77 -3.64 12.18 -3.31
CA ARG A 77 -4.63 12.80 -2.44
C ARG A 77 -6.02 12.99 -3.06
N TYR A 78 -6.16 12.84 -4.37
CA TYR A 78 -7.43 13.04 -5.07
C TYR A 78 -7.91 11.73 -5.69
N TRP A 79 -8.30 10.79 -4.82
CA TRP A 79 -8.78 9.47 -5.21
C TRP A 79 -10.20 9.21 -4.73
N SER A 80 -10.85 8.24 -5.37
CA SER A 80 -12.09 7.62 -4.92
C SER A 80 -11.82 6.42 -4.02
N VAL A 81 -12.87 5.83 -3.45
CA VAL A 81 -12.77 4.57 -2.71
C VAL A 81 -12.24 3.45 -3.61
N ASP A 82 -12.79 3.29 -4.81
CA ASP A 82 -12.37 2.23 -5.74
C ASP A 82 -10.92 2.41 -6.20
N MET A 83 -10.46 3.64 -6.46
CA MET A 83 -9.05 3.94 -6.77
C MET A 83 -8.11 3.53 -5.64
N LEU A 84 -8.49 3.78 -4.39
CA LEU A 84 -7.70 3.38 -3.23
C LEU A 84 -7.61 1.86 -3.11
N LEU A 85 -8.72 1.14 -3.26
CA LEU A 85 -8.74 -0.32 -3.18
C LEU A 85 -7.94 -0.96 -4.32
N GLU A 86 -8.07 -0.47 -5.55
CA GLU A 86 -7.26 -0.92 -6.68
C GLU A 86 -5.76 -0.72 -6.42
N HIS A 87 -5.37 0.46 -5.93
CA HIS A 87 -3.98 0.73 -5.57
C HIS A 87 -3.44 -0.25 -4.53
N LEU A 88 -4.22 -0.57 -3.50
CA LEU A 88 -3.83 -1.55 -2.49
C LEU A 88 -3.61 -2.95 -3.07
N MET A 89 -4.40 -3.35 -4.08
CA MET A 89 -4.20 -4.61 -4.80
C MET A 89 -2.94 -4.59 -5.67
N ILE A 90 -2.71 -3.51 -6.42
CA ILE A 90 -1.52 -3.36 -7.27
C ILE A 90 -0.25 -3.42 -6.41
N VAL A 91 -0.19 -2.62 -5.35
CA VAL A 91 0.95 -2.60 -4.43
C VAL A 91 1.10 -3.94 -3.72
N GLY A 92 0.01 -4.55 -3.27
CA GLY A 92 0.02 -5.86 -2.63
C GLY A 92 0.63 -6.95 -3.51
N LYS A 93 0.23 -7.03 -4.79
CA LYS A 93 0.81 -7.99 -5.77
C LYS A 93 2.30 -7.76 -6.01
N ASN A 94 2.71 -6.50 -6.16
CA ASN A 94 4.12 -6.17 -6.37
C ASN A 94 4.98 -6.51 -5.14
N MET A 95 4.51 -6.16 -3.94
CA MET A 95 5.22 -6.49 -2.69
C MET A 95 5.26 -8.00 -2.44
N GLU A 96 4.20 -8.74 -2.77
CA GLU A 96 4.19 -10.21 -2.70
C GLU A 96 5.34 -10.79 -3.52
N GLY A 97 5.48 -10.39 -4.78
CA GLY A 97 6.56 -10.86 -5.65
C GLY A 97 7.95 -10.52 -5.10
N ILE A 98 8.14 -9.30 -4.60
CA ILE A 98 9.40 -8.85 -3.99
C ILE A 98 9.72 -9.69 -2.74
N ILE A 99 8.79 -9.83 -1.81
CA ILE A 99 8.98 -10.57 -0.55
C ILE A 99 9.34 -12.04 -0.83
N LEU A 100 8.62 -12.69 -1.76
CA LEU A 100 8.87 -14.07 -2.12
C LEU A 100 10.26 -14.24 -2.76
N SER A 101 10.64 -13.37 -3.70
CA SER A 101 11.97 -13.41 -4.32
C SER A 101 13.08 -13.23 -3.29
N LEU A 102 13.00 -12.21 -2.45
CA LEU A 102 13.99 -11.97 -1.39
C LEU A 102 14.08 -13.13 -0.40
N SER A 103 12.97 -13.81 -0.12
CA SER A 103 12.96 -14.99 0.76
C SER A 103 13.70 -16.18 0.17
N THR A 104 13.95 -16.23 -1.13
CA THR A 104 14.79 -17.28 -1.76
C THR A 104 16.26 -16.90 -1.83
N GLY A 105 16.64 -15.72 -1.33
CA GLY A 105 18.00 -15.19 -1.48
C GLY A 105 18.26 -14.55 -2.86
N VAL A 106 17.23 -14.36 -3.67
CA VAL A 106 17.36 -13.76 -5.01
C VAL A 106 16.86 -12.32 -5.00
N LYS A 107 17.73 -11.37 -5.38
CA LYS A 107 17.34 -9.98 -5.60
C LYS A 107 16.53 -9.90 -6.91
N PRO A 108 15.25 -9.49 -6.87
CA PRO A 108 14.45 -9.38 -8.08
C PRO A 108 14.99 -8.24 -8.98
N ASN A 109 14.96 -8.45 -10.30
CA ASN A 109 15.36 -7.43 -11.27
C ASN A 109 14.21 -6.43 -11.51
N VAL A 110 13.82 -5.71 -10.48
CA VAL A 110 12.79 -4.68 -10.52
C VAL A 110 13.23 -3.44 -9.75
N VAL A 111 12.76 -2.29 -10.19
CA VAL A 111 12.90 -1.03 -9.46
C VAL A 111 11.54 -0.69 -8.85
N ALA A 112 11.52 -0.50 -7.53
CA ALA A 112 10.31 -0.07 -6.84
C ALA A 112 10.03 1.40 -7.20
N ASP A 113 8.97 1.63 -7.98
CA ASP A 113 8.60 2.92 -8.54
C ASP A 113 7.17 3.29 -8.13
N THR A 114 7.03 4.35 -7.36
CA THR A 114 5.73 4.82 -6.86
C THR A 114 4.81 5.36 -7.96
N ALA A 115 5.37 5.78 -9.11
CA ALA A 115 4.57 6.22 -10.26
C ALA A 115 3.85 5.04 -10.94
N LYS A 116 4.46 3.85 -10.95
CA LYS A 116 3.94 2.67 -11.65
C LYS A 116 2.84 1.92 -10.89
N VAL A 117 2.61 2.27 -9.64
CA VAL A 117 1.62 1.59 -8.79
C VAL A 117 0.36 2.43 -8.56
N LYS A 118 0.15 3.47 -9.35
CA LYS A 118 -1.07 4.30 -9.29
C LYS A 118 -2.29 3.53 -9.82
N PRO A 119 -3.51 3.93 -9.41
CA PRO A 119 -4.75 3.36 -9.94
C PRO A 119 -4.81 3.50 -11.46
N THR A 120 -5.47 2.56 -12.10
CA THR A 120 -5.64 2.48 -13.56
C THR A 120 -7.06 2.89 -14.00
N ALA A 121 -7.40 2.64 -15.26
CA ALA A 121 -8.75 2.81 -15.76
C ALA A 121 -9.76 1.81 -15.13
N ALA A 122 -9.30 0.74 -14.48
CA ALA A 122 -10.16 -0.26 -13.86
C ALA A 122 -11.05 0.32 -12.75
N SER A 123 -10.55 1.31 -12.00
CA SER A 123 -11.32 2.04 -10.97
C SER A 123 -11.95 3.34 -11.48
N SER A 124 -11.93 3.59 -12.78
CA SER A 124 -12.53 4.80 -13.37
C SER A 124 -14.07 4.80 -13.22
N GLU A 125 -14.66 5.99 -13.33
CA GLU A 125 -16.11 6.20 -13.21
C GLU A 125 -16.93 5.30 -14.15
N ASN A 126 -16.44 5.11 -15.38
CA ASN A 126 -17.10 4.35 -16.43
C ASN A 126 -16.73 2.85 -16.46
N SER A 127 -15.87 2.37 -15.56
CA SER A 127 -15.47 0.97 -15.52
C SER A 127 -16.59 0.08 -15.00
N PRO A 128 -16.89 -1.06 -15.63
CA PRO A 128 -17.83 -2.06 -15.12
C PRO A 128 -17.27 -2.89 -13.97
N GLN A 129 -15.97 -2.78 -13.64
CA GLN A 129 -15.32 -3.61 -12.64
C GLN A 129 -15.82 -3.32 -11.22
N ASN A 130 -16.03 -4.38 -10.47
CA ASN A 130 -16.36 -4.29 -9.04
C ASN A 130 -15.10 -4.42 -8.20
N ILE A 131 -14.39 -3.32 -8.06
CA ILE A 131 -13.10 -3.24 -7.35
C ILE A 131 -13.21 -3.71 -5.90
N LEU A 132 -14.31 -3.40 -5.20
CA LEU A 132 -14.50 -3.88 -3.83
C LEU A 132 -14.61 -5.41 -3.76
N PHE A 133 -15.30 -6.04 -4.71
CA PHE A 133 -15.38 -7.50 -4.77
C PHE A 133 -14.00 -8.12 -4.99
N GLU A 134 -13.22 -7.57 -5.93
CA GLU A 134 -11.85 -8.03 -6.21
C GLU A 134 -10.93 -7.85 -5.00
N PHE A 135 -11.00 -6.70 -4.32
CA PHE A 135 -10.23 -6.43 -3.11
C PHE A 135 -10.57 -7.39 -1.97
N LYS A 136 -11.85 -7.71 -1.77
CA LYS A 136 -12.32 -8.69 -0.77
C LYS A 136 -11.79 -10.09 -1.03
N ALA A 137 -11.66 -10.48 -2.29
CA ALA A 137 -11.07 -11.77 -2.68
C ALA A 137 -9.55 -11.79 -2.51
N PHE A 138 -8.87 -10.70 -2.85
CA PHE A 138 -7.42 -10.60 -2.88
C PHE A 138 -6.78 -10.37 -1.51
N ALA A 139 -7.21 -9.30 -0.81
CA ALA A 139 -6.45 -8.77 0.31
C ALA A 139 -6.38 -9.71 1.55
N PRO A 140 -7.46 -10.41 1.94
CA PRO A 140 -7.39 -11.34 3.07
C PRO A 140 -6.49 -12.55 2.80
N THR A 141 -6.35 -12.98 1.53
CA THR A 141 -5.58 -14.18 1.15
C THR A 141 -4.10 -13.88 0.89
N LEU A 142 -3.72 -12.61 0.75
CA LEU A 142 -2.33 -12.20 0.45
C LEU A 142 -1.33 -12.76 1.46
N LEU A 143 -1.60 -12.60 2.75
CA LEU A 143 -0.67 -13.08 3.79
C LEU A 143 -0.60 -14.61 3.84
N GLN A 144 -1.71 -15.30 3.59
CA GLN A 144 -1.71 -16.76 3.49
C GLN A 144 -0.82 -17.23 2.34
N ARG A 145 -0.90 -16.58 1.17
CA ARG A 145 -0.02 -16.87 0.03
C ARG A 145 1.45 -16.61 0.34
N LEU A 146 1.76 -15.48 1.01
CA LEU A 146 3.11 -15.18 1.45
C LEU A 146 3.64 -16.25 2.41
N ASP A 147 2.91 -16.58 3.46
CA ASP A 147 3.33 -17.54 4.47
C ASP A 147 3.53 -18.96 3.90
N SER A 148 2.69 -19.37 2.94
CA SER A 148 2.79 -20.68 2.30
C SER A 148 3.96 -20.79 1.31
N ASN A 149 4.42 -19.66 0.74
CA ASN A 149 5.40 -19.67 -0.34
C ASN A 149 6.78 -19.09 0.05
N MET A 150 6.90 -18.37 1.17
CA MET A 150 8.20 -17.92 1.67
C MET A 150 9.11 -19.09 2.02
N LYS A 151 10.37 -19.05 1.56
CA LYS A 151 11.36 -20.10 1.78
C LYS A 151 12.21 -19.85 3.03
N ASN A 152 12.82 -18.68 3.13
CA ASN A 152 13.64 -18.27 4.27
C ASN A 152 13.20 -16.88 4.76
N LYS A 153 12.60 -16.85 5.96
CA LYS A 153 12.14 -15.60 6.58
C LYS A 153 13.29 -14.70 7.07
N ASP A 154 14.47 -15.26 7.24
CA ASP A 154 15.66 -14.59 7.76
C ASP A 154 16.71 -14.30 6.65
N SER A 155 16.31 -14.40 5.36
CA SER A 155 17.17 -14.00 4.25
C SER A 155 17.62 -12.53 4.43
N ASP A 156 18.92 -12.30 4.25
CA ASP A 156 19.57 -10.98 4.30
C ASP A 156 19.59 -10.25 2.96
N THR A 157 19.11 -10.92 1.90
CA THR A 157 18.98 -10.31 0.57
C THR A 157 18.04 -9.11 0.61
N THR A 158 18.48 -8.00 0.01
CA THR A 158 17.77 -6.73 0.03
C THR A 158 17.37 -6.23 -1.33
N LEU A 159 16.32 -5.41 -1.38
CA LEU A 159 15.93 -4.56 -2.50
C LEU A 159 15.65 -3.15 -1.98
N GLU A 160 16.11 -2.14 -2.71
CA GLU A 160 15.89 -0.76 -2.32
C GLU A 160 14.40 -0.37 -2.42
N HIS A 161 13.84 0.12 -1.29
CA HIS A 161 12.54 0.76 -1.24
C HIS A 161 12.72 2.28 -1.38
N PRO A 162 11.90 3.00 -2.17
CA PRO A 162 12.10 4.43 -2.45
C PRO A 162 12.25 5.33 -1.21
N TRP A 163 11.63 4.95 -0.10
CA TRP A 163 11.62 5.75 1.12
C TRP A 163 12.35 5.12 2.32
N PHE A 164 12.46 3.80 2.37
CA PHE A 164 13.04 3.07 3.50
C PHE A 164 14.50 2.62 3.27
N GLY A 165 15.00 2.76 2.04
CA GLY A 165 16.32 2.26 1.64
C GLY A 165 16.35 0.75 1.42
N GLU A 166 17.49 0.11 1.62
CA GLU A 166 17.65 -1.34 1.44
C GLU A 166 16.80 -2.10 2.47
N CYS A 167 15.88 -2.91 1.97
CA CYS A 167 14.90 -3.66 2.77
C CYS A 167 14.97 -5.16 2.49
N THR A 168 15.09 -5.98 3.53
CA THR A 168 14.93 -7.43 3.48
C THR A 168 13.46 -7.84 3.27
N ALA A 169 13.19 -9.13 3.05
CA ALA A 169 11.83 -9.67 2.98
C ALA A 169 10.98 -9.27 4.20
N ARG A 170 11.57 -9.35 5.41
CA ARG A 170 10.92 -8.93 6.66
C ARG A 170 10.53 -7.46 6.66
N GLN A 171 11.41 -6.60 6.19
CA GLN A 171 11.17 -5.16 6.16
C GLN A 171 10.12 -4.79 5.11
N TRP A 172 10.12 -5.45 3.95
CA TRP A 172 9.05 -5.30 2.95
C TRP A 172 7.68 -5.74 3.48
N TYR A 173 7.65 -6.83 4.26
CA TYR A 173 6.42 -7.27 4.92
C TYR A 173 5.90 -6.28 5.96
N PHE A 174 6.80 -5.66 6.74
CA PHE A 174 6.45 -4.53 7.62
C PHE A 174 5.89 -3.35 6.83
N VAL A 175 6.52 -2.98 5.71
CA VAL A 175 6.06 -1.88 4.84
C VAL A 175 4.68 -2.18 4.28
N LEU A 176 4.40 -3.41 3.86
CA LEU A 176 3.08 -3.84 3.40
C LEU A 176 1.99 -3.55 4.46
N ALA A 177 2.25 -3.89 5.72
CA ALA A 177 1.32 -3.61 6.81
C ALA A 177 1.21 -2.11 7.16
N ALA A 178 2.32 -1.36 7.08
CA ALA A 178 2.34 0.08 7.30
C ALA A 178 1.57 0.83 6.20
N HIS A 179 1.68 0.39 4.96
CA HIS A 179 0.99 0.94 3.80
C HIS A 179 -0.53 0.85 3.94
N GLN A 180 -1.07 -0.26 4.43
CA GLN A 180 -2.49 -0.37 4.78
C GLN A 180 -2.91 0.72 5.79
N GLY A 181 -2.04 1.06 6.74
CA GLY A 181 -2.32 2.09 7.75
C GLY A 181 -2.43 3.49 7.17
N ILE A 182 -1.58 3.84 6.20
CA ILE A 182 -1.61 5.13 5.51
C ILE A 182 -2.93 5.25 4.73
N HIS A 183 -3.28 4.23 3.96
CA HIS A 183 -4.50 4.23 3.15
C HIS A 183 -5.77 4.08 3.97
N TRP A 184 -5.71 3.48 5.16
CA TRP A 184 -6.82 3.56 6.12
C TRP A 184 -7.10 5.00 6.54
N GLN A 185 -6.08 5.83 6.81
CA GLN A 185 -6.28 7.24 7.12
C GLN A 185 -6.88 8.00 5.93
N GLN A 186 -6.41 7.70 4.72
CA GLN A 186 -6.95 8.28 3.49
C GLN A 186 -8.42 7.91 3.29
N LEU A 187 -8.77 6.63 3.42
CA LEU A 187 -10.15 6.14 3.27
C LEU A 187 -11.11 6.83 4.24
N LYS A 188 -10.70 6.98 5.51
CA LYS A 188 -11.51 7.69 6.50
C LYS A 188 -11.83 9.13 6.07
N GLN A 189 -10.85 9.86 5.55
CA GLN A 189 -11.07 11.22 5.07
C GLN A 189 -11.95 11.26 3.81
N ILE A 190 -11.80 10.29 2.90
CA ILE A 190 -12.68 10.17 1.73
C ILE A 190 -14.13 10.00 2.19
N ILE A 191 -14.38 9.02 3.07
CA ILE A 191 -15.74 8.71 3.54
C ILE A 191 -16.37 9.88 4.30
N GLN A 192 -15.59 10.61 5.10
CA GLN A 192 -16.09 11.77 5.83
C GLN A 192 -16.55 12.94 4.96
N LYS A 193 -16.08 12.98 3.70
CA LYS A 193 -16.36 14.07 2.75
C LYS A 193 -17.32 13.66 1.62
N LEU A 194 -17.73 12.38 1.53
CA LEU A 194 -18.75 11.85 0.62
C LEU A 194 -20.17 12.19 1.08
#